data_afbdc698a7c7dc619a0de45a111c25ad
#
_entry.id   afbdc698a7c7dc619a0de45a111c25ad
#
_cell.length_a   1.000
_cell.length_b   1.000
_cell.length_c   1.000
_cell.angle_alpha   90.00
_cell.angle_beta   90.00
_cell.angle_gamma   90.00
#
_symmetry.space_group_name_H-M   'P 1'
#
loop_
_entity.id
_entity.type
_entity.pdbx_description
1 polymer ?
#
loop_
_entity_poly.entity_id
_entity_poly.type
_entity_poly.pdbx_seq_one_letter_code
_entity_poly.pdbx_strand_id
1 'polypeptide(L)'
;MPLTACTWPSRVRNLVAIFSTCNIAVWFNIGKKTEKFKSLKQTILGIDFQNPLGLAAGFDKNAEVIKSMLSYGFGFVEVGTITPRPQKGNPKPRVFRLKEDEAVINHLGFNNYGSEKILKNLKALYAS
;
A
#
# COMPACT_ATOMS: atom_id res chain seq x y z
N MET A 1 -20.70 -5.47 9.52
CA MET A 1 -21.23 -4.17 9.07
C MET A 1 -20.75 -3.91 7.66
N PRO A 2 -21.61 -3.71 6.68
CA PRO A 2 -21.20 -3.44 5.31
C PRO A 2 -20.53 -2.08 5.22
N LEU A 3 -19.40 -2.03 4.51
CA LEU A 3 -18.62 -0.82 4.20
C LEU A 3 -19.39 0.01 3.18
N THR A 4 -20.35 0.81 3.62
CA THR A 4 -21.08 1.72 2.75
C THR A 4 -20.33 3.04 2.63
N ALA A 5 -19.88 3.29 1.40
CA ALA A 5 -19.68 4.57 0.74
C ALA A 5 -19.03 5.71 1.53
N CYS A 6 -17.72 5.73 1.57
CA CYS A 6 -16.97 6.97 1.56
C CYS A 6 -17.07 7.56 0.13
N THR A 7 -17.26 8.87 -0.02
CA THR A 7 -17.42 9.58 -1.31
C THR A 7 -16.12 9.75 -2.10
N TRP A 8 -15.22 8.79 -1.99
CA TRP A 8 -14.00 8.74 -2.78
C TRP A 8 -14.31 8.53 -4.26
N PRO A 9 -13.52 9.10 -5.18
CA PRO A 9 -13.64 8.84 -6.60
C PRO A 9 -13.76 7.35 -6.88
N SER A 10 -14.57 6.96 -7.86
CA SER A 10 -14.92 5.55 -8.11
C SER A 10 -13.70 4.62 -8.21
N ARG A 11 -12.58 5.12 -8.76
CA ARG A 11 -11.32 4.37 -8.86
C ARG A 11 -10.69 4.09 -7.50
N VAL A 12 -10.74 5.04 -6.56
CA VAL A 12 -10.18 4.88 -5.20
C VAL A 12 -11.10 4.00 -4.35
N ARG A 13 -12.43 4.12 -4.51
CA ARG A 13 -13.39 3.21 -3.85
C ARG A 13 -13.16 1.76 -4.23
N ASN A 14 -12.89 1.49 -5.51
CA ASN A 14 -12.61 0.14 -5.99
C ASN A 14 -11.29 -0.40 -5.44
N LEU A 15 -10.26 0.44 -5.31
CA LEU A 15 -9.03 0.06 -4.65
C LEU A 15 -9.28 -0.34 -3.18
N VAL A 16 -9.96 0.51 -2.42
CA VAL A 16 -10.26 0.27 -0.99
C VAL A 16 -11.20 -0.93 -0.80
N ALA A 17 -12.18 -1.14 -1.70
CA ALA A 17 -13.06 -2.30 -1.67
C ALA A 17 -12.31 -3.60 -1.96
N ILE A 18 -11.39 -3.60 -2.91
CA ILE A 18 -10.49 -4.73 -3.20
C ILE A 18 -9.68 -5.12 -1.95
N PHE A 19 -9.20 -4.14 -1.18
CA PHE A 19 -8.45 -4.39 0.05
C PHE A 19 -9.28 -4.90 1.23
N SER A 20 -10.54 -4.56 1.26
CA SER A 20 -11.45 -4.96 2.34
C SER A 20 -11.99 -6.38 2.17
N THR A 21 -12.05 -6.89 0.95
CA THR A 21 -12.73 -8.15 0.64
C THR A 21 -11.86 -9.20 -0.04
N CYS A 22 -10.72 -8.85 -0.64
CA CYS A 22 -9.90 -9.84 -1.33
C CYS A 22 -8.44 -9.41 -1.52
N ASN A 23 -7.55 -9.89 -0.67
CA ASN A 23 -6.10 -9.86 -0.90
C ASN A 23 -5.70 -10.54 -2.24
N ILE A 24 -6.56 -11.40 -2.78
CA ILE A 24 -6.32 -12.22 -3.96
C ILE A 24 -6.12 -11.37 -5.21
N ALA A 25 -6.94 -10.34 -5.45
CA ALA A 25 -6.84 -9.52 -6.66
C ALA A 25 -5.53 -8.72 -6.73
N VAL A 26 -5.03 -8.28 -5.58
CA VAL A 26 -3.73 -7.59 -5.47
C VAL A 26 -2.57 -8.55 -5.70
N TRP A 27 -2.67 -9.77 -5.17
CA TRP A 27 -1.67 -10.82 -5.34
C TRP A 27 -1.53 -11.28 -6.80
N PHE A 28 -2.64 -11.39 -7.52
CA PHE A 28 -2.64 -11.84 -8.92
C PHE A 28 -2.44 -10.71 -9.95
N ASN A 29 -2.20 -9.48 -9.50
CA ASN A 29 -1.97 -8.34 -10.40
C ASN A 29 -3.08 -8.18 -11.46
N ILE A 30 -4.34 -8.40 -11.07
CA ILE A 30 -5.50 -8.29 -11.92
C ILE A 30 -5.86 -6.80 -12.10
N GLY A 31 -5.26 -6.17 -13.07
CA GLY A 31 -5.55 -4.77 -13.42
C GLY A 31 -5.07 -4.42 -14.83
N LYS A 32 -5.69 -3.42 -15.43
CA LYS A 32 -5.17 -2.83 -16.68
C LYS A 32 -3.82 -2.19 -16.38
N LYS A 33 -2.80 -2.46 -17.20
CA LYS A 33 -1.54 -1.70 -17.16
C LYS A 33 -1.85 -0.23 -17.31
N THR A 34 -1.39 0.57 -16.37
CA THR A 34 -1.54 2.02 -16.43
C THR A 34 -0.61 2.59 -17.49
N GLU A 35 -1.09 3.53 -18.29
CA GLU A 35 -0.26 4.25 -19.24
C GLU A 35 0.84 5.03 -18.50
N LYS A 36 2.06 4.95 -19.00
CA LYS A 36 3.20 5.68 -18.46
C LYS A 36 3.40 6.97 -19.25
N PHE A 37 3.19 8.09 -18.61
CA PHE A 37 3.40 9.40 -19.21
C PHE A 37 4.86 9.84 -19.01
N LYS A 38 5.61 9.97 -20.10
CA LYS A 38 7.02 10.40 -20.06
C LYS A 38 7.21 11.78 -19.41
N SER A 39 6.22 12.66 -19.55
CA SER A 39 6.19 14.01 -18.96
C SER A 39 6.14 14.01 -17.42
N LEU A 40 5.75 12.90 -16.80
CA LEU A 40 5.70 12.76 -15.34
C LEU A 40 6.97 12.16 -14.76
N LYS A 41 7.91 11.70 -15.60
CA LYS A 41 9.17 11.14 -15.13
C LYS A 41 10.03 12.24 -14.50
N GLN A 42 10.61 11.94 -13.34
CA GLN A 42 11.48 12.85 -12.59
C GLN A 42 12.71 12.10 -12.08
N THR A 43 13.84 12.80 -12.02
CA THR A 43 15.06 12.31 -11.38
C THR A 43 15.33 13.20 -10.16
N ILE A 44 15.30 12.65 -8.97
CA ILE A 44 15.51 13.37 -7.71
C ILE A 44 16.62 12.68 -6.94
N LEU A 45 17.67 13.41 -6.56
CA LEU A 45 18.85 12.87 -5.86
C LEU A 45 19.47 11.65 -6.55
N GLY A 46 19.46 11.61 -7.90
CA GLY A 46 19.99 10.49 -8.68
C GLY A 46 19.07 9.28 -8.78
N ILE A 47 17.85 9.34 -8.23
CA ILE A 47 16.85 8.27 -8.30
C ILE A 47 15.79 8.64 -9.33
N ASP A 48 15.52 7.72 -10.25
CA ASP A 48 14.50 7.87 -11.29
C ASP A 48 13.11 7.45 -10.80
N PHE A 49 12.17 8.40 -10.79
CA PHE A 49 10.76 8.17 -10.51
C PHE A 49 9.95 8.19 -11.81
N GLN A 50 9.12 7.18 -12.04
CA GLN A 50 8.28 7.10 -13.24
C GLN A 50 7.17 8.17 -13.24
N ASN A 51 6.73 8.58 -12.06
CA ASN A 51 5.83 9.70 -11.81
C ASN A 51 5.91 10.11 -10.32
N PRO A 52 5.40 11.29 -9.94
CA PRO A 52 5.48 11.80 -8.57
C PRO A 52 4.48 11.16 -7.59
N LEU A 53 3.59 10.26 -8.06
CA LEU A 53 2.61 9.64 -7.20
C LEU A 53 3.19 8.41 -6.51
N GLY A 54 3.39 8.49 -5.21
CA GLY A 54 3.86 7.38 -4.38
C GLY A 54 2.78 6.76 -3.52
N LEU A 55 2.92 5.48 -3.20
CA LEU A 55 2.13 4.83 -2.17
C LEU A 55 2.87 4.96 -0.84
N ALA A 56 2.24 5.65 0.13
CA ALA A 56 2.84 5.92 1.43
C ALA A 56 2.97 4.66 2.29
N ALA A 57 3.93 4.71 3.23
CA ALA A 57 4.11 3.68 4.26
C ALA A 57 2.82 3.45 5.06
N GLY A 58 2.67 2.21 5.53
CA GLY A 58 1.49 1.78 6.29
C GLY A 58 0.49 0.99 5.47
N PHE A 59 0.53 1.08 4.15
CA PHE A 59 -0.25 0.25 3.25
C PHE A 59 0.37 -1.14 3.09
N ASP A 60 1.57 -1.21 2.53
CA ASP A 60 2.36 -2.44 2.44
C ASP A 60 3.41 -2.49 3.56
N LYS A 61 3.00 -2.98 4.72
CA LYS A 61 3.86 -3.02 5.90
C LYS A 61 4.98 -4.06 5.82
N ASN A 62 4.82 -5.05 4.95
CA ASN A 62 5.65 -6.25 4.93
C ASN A 62 6.31 -6.52 3.57
N ALA A 63 6.24 -5.59 2.62
CA ALA A 63 6.76 -5.75 1.25
C ALA A 63 6.15 -6.95 0.50
N GLU A 64 4.83 -7.09 0.55
CA GLU A 64 4.10 -8.22 -0.03
C GLU A 64 3.48 -7.90 -1.39
N VAL A 65 3.21 -6.60 -1.68
CA VAL A 65 2.42 -6.20 -2.86
C VAL A 65 3.08 -5.10 -3.71
N ILE A 66 4.37 -4.88 -3.58
CA ILE A 66 5.11 -3.80 -4.28
C ILE A 66 4.90 -3.86 -5.80
N LYS A 67 5.15 -5.03 -6.43
CA LYS A 67 4.98 -5.17 -7.90
C LYS A 67 3.57 -4.84 -8.36
N SER A 68 2.57 -5.32 -7.61
CA SER A 68 1.18 -5.06 -7.90
C SER A 68 0.86 -3.58 -7.84
N MET A 69 1.34 -2.88 -6.80
CA MET A 69 1.11 -1.44 -6.65
C MET A 69 1.79 -0.63 -7.76
N LEU A 70 3.03 -0.95 -8.10
CA LEU A 70 3.71 -0.33 -9.23
C LEU A 70 2.98 -0.57 -10.57
N SER A 71 2.35 -1.74 -10.75
CA SER A 71 1.56 -2.02 -11.96
C SER A 71 0.24 -1.25 -12.02
N TYR A 72 -0.30 -0.82 -10.88
CA TYR A 72 -1.45 0.08 -10.81
C TYR A 72 -1.12 1.54 -11.15
N GLY A 73 0.17 1.86 -11.33
CA GLY A 73 0.62 3.16 -11.81
C GLY A 73 1.28 4.05 -10.77
N PHE A 74 1.52 3.57 -9.56
CA PHE A 74 2.36 4.30 -8.62
C PHE A 74 3.80 4.39 -9.15
N GLY A 75 4.41 5.57 -9.02
CA GLY A 75 5.80 5.80 -9.41
C GLY A 75 6.79 5.17 -8.43
N PHE A 76 6.40 5.04 -7.18
CA PHE A 76 7.16 4.39 -6.13
C PHE A 76 6.24 3.89 -5.01
N VAL A 77 6.77 3.02 -4.17
CA VAL A 77 6.08 2.45 -3.01
C VAL A 77 6.99 2.54 -1.80
N GLU A 78 6.48 3.12 -0.72
CA GLU A 78 7.15 3.14 0.57
C GLU A 78 6.64 1.97 1.43
N VAL A 79 7.56 1.11 1.85
CA VAL A 79 7.25 -0.07 2.68
C VAL A 79 7.46 0.26 4.16
N GLY A 80 6.58 -0.19 5.00
CA GLY A 80 6.78 -0.07 6.44
C GLY A 80 5.61 0.55 7.20
N THR A 81 5.84 0.96 8.42
CA THR A 81 7.12 1.04 9.19
C THR A 81 7.62 -0.35 9.53
N ILE A 82 8.94 -0.53 9.40
CA ILE A 82 9.62 -1.79 9.71
C ILE A 82 10.28 -1.66 11.08
N THR A 83 10.07 -2.66 11.95
CA THR A 83 10.76 -2.76 13.24
C THR A 83 11.79 -3.89 13.23
N PRO A 84 12.85 -3.83 14.05
CA PRO A 84 13.84 -4.90 14.10
C PRO A 84 13.23 -6.26 14.40
N ARG A 85 12.32 -6.32 15.37
CA ARG A 85 11.57 -7.53 15.76
C ARG A 85 10.12 -7.45 15.26
N PRO A 86 9.45 -8.60 15.01
CA PRO A 86 8.02 -8.62 14.68
C PRO A 86 7.17 -7.96 15.78
N GLN A 87 6.17 -7.20 15.36
CA GLN A 87 5.18 -6.60 16.28
C GLN A 87 3.77 -6.93 15.85
N LYS A 88 2.94 -7.37 16.78
CA LYS A 88 1.51 -7.63 16.54
C LYS A 88 0.71 -6.33 16.44
N GLY A 89 1.24 -5.25 17.00
CA GLY A 89 0.54 -4.00 17.17
C GLY A 89 -0.51 -4.04 18.29
N ASN A 90 -1.29 -2.99 18.39
CA ASN A 90 -2.32 -2.85 19.43
C ASN A 90 -3.49 -3.83 19.22
N PRO A 91 -4.26 -4.16 20.29
CA PRO A 91 -5.48 -4.94 20.19
C PRO A 91 -6.50 -4.31 19.24
N LYS A 92 -7.34 -5.13 18.61
CA LYS A 92 -8.47 -4.65 17.80
C LYS A 92 -9.70 -4.38 18.70
N PRO A 93 -10.56 -3.39 18.34
CA PRO A 93 -10.52 -2.54 17.15
C PRO A 93 -9.44 -1.45 17.26
N ARG A 94 -8.75 -1.15 16.16
CA ARG A 94 -7.64 -0.19 16.13
C ARG A 94 -7.64 0.72 14.90
N VAL A 95 -8.75 0.74 14.18
CA VAL A 95 -9.03 1.67 13.07
C VAL A 95 -10.49 2.08 13.18
N PHE A 96 -10.74 3.37 13.24
CA PHE A 96 -12.07 3.95 13.41
C PHE A 96 -12.34 4.93 12.27
N ARG A 97 -13.49 4.80 11.63
CA ARG A 97 -13.93 5.69 10.55
C ARG A 97 -14.97 6.64 11.09
N LEU A 98 -14.67 7.93 11.03
CA LEU A 98 -15.55 9.02 11.40
C LEU A 98 -16.24 9.49 10.13
N LYS A 99 -17.46 9.01 9.91
CA LYS A 99 -18.19 9.28 8.64
C LYS A 99 -18.59 10.74 8.49
N GLU A 100 -19.00 11.37 9.59
CA GLU A 100 -19.45 12.77 9.61
C GLU A 100 -18.31 13.74 9.34
N ASP A 101 -17.10 13.41 9.80
CA ASP A 101 -15.90 14.23 9.63
C ASP A 101 -15.06 13.82 8.41
N GLU A 102 -15.51 12.83 7.64
CA GLU A 102 -14.76 12.20 6.52
C GLU A 102 -13.33 11.80 6.92
N ALA A 103 -13.12 11.37 8.15
CA ALA A 103 -11.83 11.12 8.77
C ALA A 103 -11.64 9.66 9.20
N VAL A 104 -10.37 9.31 9.45
CA VAL A 104 -9.97 7.99 9.98
C VAL A 104 -9.00 8.20 11.13
N ILE A 105 -9.31 7.60 12.27
CA ILE A 105 -8.40 7.50 13.42
C ILE A 105 -7.84 6.08 13.47
N ASN A 106 -6.54 5.94 13.76
CA ASN A 106 -5.95 4.64 14.03
C ASN A 106 -4.95 4.69 15.18
N HIS A 107 -4.75 3.53 15.81
CA HIS A 107 -3.66 3.26 16.75
C HIS A 107 -3.13 1.85 16.50
N LEU A 108 -2.63 1.63 15.27
CA LEU A 108 -2.19 0.32 14.78
C LEU A 108 -1.04 -0.28 15.60
N GLY A 109 -0.14 0.54 16.17
CA GLY A 109 0.97 0.10 17.02
C GLY A 109 2.09 -0.57 16.23
N PHE A 110 2.39 -0.07 15.01
CA PHE A 110 3.51 -0.52 14.15
C PHE A 110 3.54 -2.03 13.89
N ASN A 111 2.38 -2.63 13.65
CA ASN A 111 2.29 -4.05 13.34
C ASN A 111 3.01 -4.39 12.03
N ASN A 112 3.98 -5.32 12.10
CA ASN A 112 4.75 -5.82 10.96
C ASN A 112 5.47 -7.12 11.33
N TYR A 113 6.04 -7.80 10.32
CA TYR A 113 6.71 -9.10 10.48
C TYR A 113 8.19 -9.01 10.89
N GLY A 114 8.70 -7.82 11.16
CA GLY A 114 10.09 -7.58 11.52
C GLY A 114 11.03 -7.55 10.32
N SER A 115 12.21 -6.96 10.52
CA SER A 115 13.16 -6.67 9.44
C SER A 115 13.64 -7.90 8.68
N GLU A 116 13.87 -9.04 9.36
CA GLU A 116 14.35 -10.27 8.71
C GLU A 116 13.36 -10.81 7.66
N LYS A 117 12.08 -10.91 8.01
CA LYS A 117 11.05 -11.41 7.10
C LYS A 117 10.82 -10.44 5.95
N ILE A 118 10.80 -9.14 6.25
CA ILE A 118 10.59 -8.11 5.24
C ILE A 118 11.77 -8.05 4.27
N LEU A 119 13.00 -8.19 4.76
CA LEU A 119 14.19 -8.29 3.91
C LEU A 119 14.13 -9.48 2.95
N LYS A 120 13.63 -10.64 3.41
CA LYS A 120 13.42 -11.81 2.53
C LYS A 120 12.41 -11.49 1.42
N ASN A 121 11.31 -10.83 1.74
CA ASN A 121 10.31 -10.41 0.77
C ASN A 121 10.89 -9.42 -0.26
N LEU A 122 11.68 -8.43 0.20
CA LEU A 122 12.36 -7.48 -0.68
C LEU A 122 13.38 -8.17 -1.60
N LYS A 123 14.20 -9.09 -1.07
CA LYS A 123 15.15 -9.84 -1.89
C LYS A 123 14.46 -10.68 -2.95
N ALA A 124 13.34 -11.31 -2.64
CA ALA A 124 12.56 -12.07 -3.61
C ALA A 124 11.99 -11.19 -4.74
N LEU A 125 11.74 -9.90 -4.48
CA LEU A 125 11.30 -8.94 -5.50
C LEU A 125 12.36 -8.71 -6.59
N TYR A 126 13.65 -8.72 -6.22
CA TYR A 126 14.77 -8.49 -7.14
C TYR A 126 15.27 -9.77 -7.83
N ALA A 127 14.92 -10.94 -7.29
CA ALA A 127 15.33 -12.24 -7.85
C ALA A 127 14.38 -12.76 -8.94
N SER A 128 13.26 -12.11 -9.17
CA SER A 128 12.18 -12.44 -10.12
C SER A 128 12.08 -11.41 -11.23
#